data_f63e5e8e42823f257c40f85e1322901e
#
_entry.id   f63e5e8e42823f257c40f85e1322901e
#
_cell.length_a   1.000
_cell.length_b   1.000
_cell.length_c   1.000
_cell.angle_alpha   90.00
_cell.angle_beta   90.00
_cell.angle_gamma   90.00
#
_symmetry.space_group_name_H-M   'P 1'
#
loop_
_entity.id
_entity.type
_entity.pdbx_description
1 polymer ?
#
loop_
_entity_poly.entity_id
_entity_poly.type
_entity_poly.pdbx_seq_one_letter_code
_entity_poly.pdbx_strand_id
1 'polypeptide(L)'
;MKVTLEYFGPIGDRMSDSLDIVTLGEKPSTLAALINQLADRLEGGEALREPYLRIAINDQLCGKQDALALTDGDRIAFLSPFSGG
;
A
#
# COMPACT_ATOMS: atom_id res chain seq x y z
N MET A 1 0.75 1.61 -15.49
CA MET A 1 -0.45 1.64 -14.62
C MET A 1 -0.22 2.59 -13.47
N LYS A 2 -1.12 3.52 -13.26
CA LYS A 2 -1.05 4.45 -12.14
C LYS A 2 -2.01 4.02 -11.05
N VAL A 3 -1.54 4.12 -9.81
CA VAL A 3 -2.39 3.86 -8.64
C VAL A 3 -2.21 5.00 -7.65
N THR A 4 -3.22 5.22 -6.82
CA THR A 4 -3.17 6.23 -5.78
C THR A 4 -2.98 5.53 -4.44
N LEU A 5 -2.00 6.00 -3.66
CA LEU A 5 -1.71 5.45 -2.35
C LEU A 5 -2.21 6.40 -1.27
N GLU A 6 -2.88 5.85 -0.27
CA GLU A 6 -3.38 6.62 0.87
C GLU A 6 -2.87 5.97 2.14
N TYR A 7 -2.56 6.79 3.14
CA TYR A 7 -2.00 6.31 4.41
C TYR A 7 -2.86 6.80 5.55
N PHE A 8 -3.32 5.89 6.39
CA PHE A 8 -4.16 6.19 7.55
C PHE A 8 -3.52 5.68 8.82
N GLY A 9 -3.51 6.54 9.84
CA GLY A 9 -2.91 6.22 11.12
C GLY A 9 -1.42 6.52 11.14
N PRO A 10 -0.67 5.96 12.11
CA PRO A 10 0.75 6.28 12.27
C PRO A 10 1.62 6.02 11.06
N ILE A 11 1.21 5.13 10.16
CA ILE A 11 1.98 4.88 8.93
C ILE A 11 2.16 6.16 8.12
N GLY A 12 1.20 7.08 8.17
CA GLY A 12 1.28 8.32 7.44
C GLY A 12 2.46 9.19 7.84
N ASP A 13 2.89 9.08 9.09
CA ASP A 13 4.02 9.86 9.59
C ASP A 13 5.36 9.35 9.05
N ARG A 14 5.39 8.12 8.59
CA ARG A 14 6.62 7.50 8.09
C ARG A 14 6.78 7.68 6.59
N MET A 15 5.71 8.08 5.91
CA MET A 15 5.73 8.33 4.48
C MET A 15 5.80 9.83 4.24
N SER A 16 6.38 10.22 3.12
CA SER A 16 6.60 11.64 2.85
C SER A 16 5.32 12.43 2.62
N ASP A 17 4.30 11.78 2.10
CA ASP A 17 3.01 12.43 1.85
C ASP A 17 1.88 11.52 2.30
N SER A 18 0.75 12.13 2.65
CA SER A 18 -0.43 11.36 3.02
C SER A 18 -1.16 10.78 1.81
N LEU A 19 -0.84 11.29 0.64
CA LEU A 19 -1.43 10.84 -0.62
C LEU A 19 -0.35 10.85 -1.69
N ASP A 20 -0.19 9.73 -2.38
CA ASP A 20 0.82 9.57 -3.42
C ASP A 20 0.21 8.96 -4.66
N ILE A 21 0.67 9.39 -5.82
CA ILE A 21 0.32 8.76 -7.09
C ILE A 21 1.58 8.11 -7.65
N VAL A 22 1.52 6.82 -7.87
CA VAL A 22 2.67 6.03 -8.28
C VAL A 22 2.38 5.30 -9.57
N THR A 23 3.37 5.27 -10.45
CA THR A 23 3.28 4.44 -11.66
C THR A 23 3.97 3.11 -11.39
N LEU A 24 3.22 2.02 -11.52
CA LEU A 24 3.77 0.68 -11.35
C LEU A 24 4.41 0.22 -12.64
N GLY A 25 5.63 -0.33 -12.54
CA GLY A 25 6.33 -0.84 -13.71
C GLY A 25 5.76 -2.17 -14.17
N GLU A 26 5.49 -3.04 -13.23
CA GLU A 26 4.89 -4.33 -13.50
C GLU A 26 3.57 -4.43 -12.75
N LYS A 27 2.63 -5.16 -13.33
CA LYS A 27 1.35 -5.41 -12.68
C LYS A 27 1.54 -6.52 -11.66
N PRO A 28 1.46 -6.22 -10.36
CA PRO A 28 1.65 -7.26 -9.36
C PRO A 28 0.46 -8.22 -9.34
N SER A 29 0.74 -9.49 -9.13
CA SER A 29 -0.31 -10.51 -9.11
C SER A 29 -0.84 -10.79 -7.72
N THR A 30 -0.10 -10.40 -6.69
CA THR A 30 -0.52 -10.56 -5.29
C THR A 30 -0.23 -9.30 -4.52
N LEU A 31 -0.89 -9.16 -3.36
CA LEU A 31 -0.64 -8.02 -2.50
C LEU A 31 0.81 -8.01 -2.00
N ALA A 32 1.38 -9.19 -1.72
CA ALA A 32 2.78 -9.26 -1.30
C ALA A 32 3.72 -8.70 -2.38
N ALA A 33 3.46 -9.02 -3.64
CA ALA A 33 4.26 -8.50 -4.75
C ALA A 33 4.12 -6.99 -4.86
N LEU A 34 2.92 -6.46 -4.66
CA LEU A 34 2.68 -5.03 -4.68
C LEU A 34 3.47 -4.33 -3.57
N ILE A 35 3.43 -4.87 -2.35
CA ILE A 35 4.15 -4.30 -1.23
C ILE A 35 5.64 -4.28 -1.51
N ASN A 36 6.19 -5.36 -2.02
CA ASN A 36 7.62 -5.43 -2.34
C ASN A 36 8.00 -4.36 -3.35
N GLN A 37 7.20 -4.19 -4.39
CA GLN A 37 7.49 -3.20 -5.41
C GLN A 37 7.47 -1.78 -4.83
N LEU A 38 6.48 -1.46 -4.01
CA LEU A 38 6.36 -0.14 -3.40
C LEU A 38 7.44 0.12 -2.36
N ALA A 39 7.75 -0.88 -1.54
CA ALA A 39 8.76 -0.73 -0.50
C ALA A 39 10.14 -0.44 -1.09
N ASP A 40 10.45 -1.01 -2.25
CA ASP A 40 11.71 -0.77 -2.92
C ASP A 40 11.81 0.60 -3.57
N ARG A 41 10.68 1.17 -3.95
CA ARG A 41 10.67 2.41 -4.73
C ARG A 41 10.41 3.67 -3.92
N LEU A 42 9.67 3.56 -2.83
CA LEU A 42 9.25 4.72 -2.07
C LEU A 42 10.20 5.01 -0.92
N GLU A 43 10.44 6.28 -0.68
CA GLU A 43 11.19 6.70 0.50
C GLU A 43 10.38 6.33 1.74
N GLY A 44 11.02 5.64 2.67
CA GLY A 44 10.33 5.15 3.86
C GLY A 44 9.49 3.90 3.60
N GLY A 45 9.58 3.34 2.40
CA GLY A 45 8.74 2.22 1.99
C GLY A 45 8.87 0.96 2.82
N GLU A 46 9.97 0.80 3.56
CA GLU A 46 10.11 -0.34 4.45
C GLU A 46 8.97 -0.43 5.47
N ALA A 47 8.38 0.72 5.82
CA ALA A 47 7.25 0.74 6.73
C ALA A 47 6.05 -0.04 6.18
N LEU A 48 5.96 -0.18 4.87
CA LEU A 48 4.86 -0.90 4.24
C LEU A 48 4.95 -2.41 4.44
N ARG A 49 6.09 -2.90 4.90
CA ARG A 49 6.28 -4.33 5.16
C ARG A 49 5.81 -4.75 6.55
N GLU A 50 5.34 -3.82 7.36
CA GLU A 50 4.91 -4.13 8.71
C GLU A 50 3.74 -5.13 8.70
N PRO A 51 3.84 -6.23 9.45
CA PRO A 51 2.87 -7.32 9.35
C PRO A 51 1.48 -6.96 9.85
N TYR A 52 1.37 -5.94 10.70
CA TYR A 52 0.07 -5.53 11.23
C TYR A 52 -0.64 -4.47 10.38
N LEU A 53 -0.03 -4.02 9.30
CA LEU A 53 -0.70 -3.11 8.39
C LEU A 53 -1.86 -3.80 7.70
N ARG A 54 -2.98 -3.11 7.63
CA ARG A 54 -4.10 -3.55 6.84
C ARG A 54 -4.11 -2.79 5.54
N ILE A 55 -4.48 -3.46 4.47
CA ILE A 55 -4.43 -2.87 3.15
C ILE A 55 -5.78 -3.05 2.47
N ALA A 56 -6.31 -1.96 1.95
CA ALA A 56 -7.57 -1.98 1.23
C ALA A 56 -7.37 -1.46 -0.19
N ILE A 57 -8.00 -2.12 -1.14
CA ILE A 57 -7.97 -1.69 -2.54
C ILE A 57 -9.38 -1.28 -2.90
N ASN A 58 -9.56 -0.02 -3.26
CA ASN A 58 -10.87 0.57 -3.55
C ASN A 58 -11.85 0.30 -2.41
N ASP A 59 -11.38 0.53 -1.16
CA ASP A 59 -12.15 0.40 0.07
C ASP A 59 -12.47 -1.02 0.49
N GLN A 60 -11.84 -2.01 -0.14
CA GLN A 60 -12.04 -3.40 0.20
C GLN A 60 -10.76 -4.02 0.76
N LEU A 61 -10.83 -4.54 1.98
CA LEU A 61 -9.68 -5.15 2.61
C LEU A 61 -9.19 -6.37 1.84
N CYS A 62 -7.87 -6.48 1.74
CA CYS A 62 -7.22 -7.58 1.04
C CYS A 62 -6.20 -8.27 1.93
N GLY A 63 -6.08 -9.58 1.79
CA GLY A 63 -5.03 -10.36 2.43
C GLY A 63 -3.80 -10.42 1.56
N LYS A 64 -2.64 -10.65 2.17
CA LYS A 64 -1.36 -10.63 1.43
C LYS A 64 -1.26 -11.72 0.38
N GLN A 65 -1.97 -12.81 0.56
CA GLN A 65 -1.96 -13.93 -0.39
C GLN A 65 -3.06 -13.82 -1.45
N ASP A 66 -3.91 -12.82 -1.32
CA ASP A 66 -5.00 -12.65 -2.28
C ASP A 66 -4.47 -12.28 -3.65
N ALA A 67 -5.10 -12.81 -4.67
CA ALA A 67 -4.78 -12.43 -6.04
C ALA A 67 -5.29 -11.02 -6.29
N LEU A 68 -4.49 -10.24 -7.02
CA LEU A 68 -4.86 -8.87 -7.35
C LEU A 68 -5.23 -8.77 -8.82
N ALA A 69 -6.24 -7.94 -9.08
CA ALA A 69 -6.62 -7.58 -10.43
C ALA A 69 -6.64 -6.05 -10.54
N LEU A 70 -5.46 -5.45 -10.35
CA LEU A 70 -5.34 -4.00 -10.37
C LEU A 70 -5.61 -3.42 -11.75
N THR A 71 -6.26 -2.27 -11.74
CA THR A 71 -6.49 -1.50 -12.95
C THR A 71 -5.99 -0.07 -12.73
N ASP A 72 -5.79 0.63 -13.82
CA ASP A 72 -5.32 2.01 -13.78
C ASP A 72 -6.29 2.87 -12.97
N GLY A 73 -5.76 3.65 -12.05
CA GLY A 73 -6.57 4.52 -11.21
C GLY A 73 -7.02 3.92 -9.89
N ASP A 74 -6.69 2.65 -9.61
CA ASP A 74 -7.08 2.04 -8.35
C ASP A 74 -6.48 2.76 -7.16
N ARG A 75 -7.21 2.76 -6.05
CA ARG A 75 -6.76 3.36 -4.79
C ARG A 75 -6.33 2.26 -3.83
N ILE A 76 -5.15 2.43 -3.28
CA ILE A 76 -4.58 1.48 -2.32
C ILE A 76 -4.39 2.21 -1.00
N ALA A 77 -5.09 1.76 0.04
CA ALA A 77 -5.03 2.37 1.35
C ALA A 77 -4.25 1.49 2.31
N PHE A 78 -3.31 2.10 3.02
CA PHE A 78 -2.55 1.44 4.06
C PHE A 78 -3.04 1.95 5.41
N LEU A 79 -3.49 1.04 6.26
CA LEU A 79 -4.11 1.39 7.54
C LEU A 79 -3.29 0.78 8.66
N SER A 80 -2.76 1.63 9.53
CA SER A 80 -2.04 1.15 10.68
C SER A 80 -2.89 1.32 11.94
N PRO A 81 -2.71 0.44 12.95
CA PRO A 81 -3.48 0.55 14.18
C PRO A 81 -3.13 1.81 14.95
N PHE A 82 -4.14 2.41 15.56
CA PHE A 82 -3.96 3.62 16.34
C PHE A 82 -3.49 3.38 17.74
N SER A 83 -3.80 2.24 18.29
CA SER A 83 -3.41 1.95 19.64
C SER A 83 -1.89 1.93 19.68
N GLY A 84 -1.32 2.61 20.63
CA GLY A 84 0.11 2.57 20.84
C GLY A 84 0.59 1.17 21.19
N GLY A 85 -0.24 0.28 20.95
CA GLY A 85 0.08 -1.12 21.10
C GLY A 85 -0.66 -1.87 20.08
#